data_6cd4927eaee53729341ce6fc5896dbcf
#
_entry.id   6cd4927eaee53729341ce6fc5896dbcf
#
_cell.length_a   1.000
_cell.length_b   1.000
_cell.length_c   1.000
_cell.angle_alpha   90.00
_cell.angle_beta   90.00
_cell.angle_gamma   90.00
#
_symmetry.space_group_name_H-M   'P 1'
#
loop_
_entity.id
_entity.type
_entity.pdbx_description
1 polymer ?
#
loop_
_entity_poly.entity_id
_entity_poly.type
_entity_poly.pdbx_seq_one_letter_code
_entity_poly.pdbx_strand_id
1 'polypeptide(L)'
;RGRSEVDSRYTGIILDDFESELNTKTADRRDEIKQWIVSTVYPALEESPGKEGWIWLSGTIVHYDAFLQNVHDGFLDAQKNNKKYPWDVTFIRAIENGKAVWKEQFPLAKLDQKRKEFIEAGKIDKFAQEYLNDARDVESATFKMENIQYHNYKYINNNGFGCLKRDDRLIPVHLYMGVDLAHTASKTSDYQVIMIMAIDAHKNRYVLDYYHAKIPAFDMPKKIMEYAKKYMPVKRCAVETVGAQEMVRDMVERMATSEKRLLPGINKGVRPPHGIKKEDRLEMSLGSIVNSKKLFIKKEHTELVDELFQFPKGRHDDLLDGLYYADFYAKPPRSRSMNIESINETDFIGQTKKQINWVTGLKI
;
A
#
# COMPACT_ATOMS: atom_id res chain seq x y z
N ARG A 1 -3.40 -33.91 -29.32
CA ARG A 1 -4.42 -34.17 -30.38
C ARG A 1 -5.25 -35.32 -29.89
N GLY A 2 -6.50 -35.05 -29.39
CA GLY A 2 -7.48 -36.08 -29.11
C GLY A 2 -7.90 -36.78 -30.40
N ARG A 3 -8.04 -38.11 -30.37
CA ARG A 3 -8.64 -38.87 -31.48
C ARG A 3 -10.11 -38.42 -31.59
N SER A 4 -10.50 -37.85 -32.72
CA SER A 4 -11.89 -37.78 -33.11
C SER A 4 -12.33 -39.17 -33.52
N GLU A 5 -13.19 -39.79 -32.73
CA GLU A 5 -14.01 -40.85 -33.27
C GLU A 5 -15.00 -40.21 -34.23
N VAL A 6 -14.97 -40.70 -35.47
CA VAL A 6 -15.82 -40.47 -36.62
C VAL A 6 -17.07 -39.57 -36.34
N ASP A 7 -17.07 -38.38 -36.95
CA ASP A 7 -18.21 -37.47 -37.19
C ASP A 7 -19.05 -36.95 -36.01
N SER A 8 -18.66 -37.09 -34.77
CA SER A 8 -19.38 -36.49 -33.65
C SER A 8 -18.61 -35.30 -33.06
N ARG A 9 -19.22 -34.12 -33.07
CA ARG A 9 -18.74 -32.93 -32.34
C ARG A 9 -19.06 -33.07 -30.84
N TYR A 10 -18.35 -32.35 -30.03
CA TYR A 10 -18.53 -32.41 -28.58
C TYR A 10 -19.73 -31.57 -28.16
N THR A 11 -20.60 -32.13 -27.33
CA THR A 11 -21.73 -31.38 -26.70
C THR A 11 -21.30 -30.50 -25.52
N GLY A 12 -20.11 -30.77 -24.98
CA GLY A 12 -19.53 -29.95 -23.90
C GLY A 12 -18.02 -30.10 -23.83
N ILE A 13 -17.33 -29.02 -23.57
CA ILE A 13 -15.88 -28.97 -23.37
C ILE A 13 -15.59 -28.27 -22.05
N ILE A 14 -14.76 -28.87 -21.19
CA ILE A 14 -14.27 -28.28 -19.94
C ILE A 14 -12.77 -28.05 -20.14
N LEU A 15 -12.36 -26.81 -19.93
CA LEU A 15 -10.96 -26.41 -19.82
C LEU A 15 -10.70 -25.96 -18.39
N ASP A 16 -10.03 -26.82 -17.63
CA ASP A 16 -9.70 -26.59 -16.23
C ASP A 16 -8.20 -26.32 -16.09
N ASP A 17 -7.83 -25.22 -15.43
CA ASP A 17 -6.45 -24.77 -15.22
C ASP A 17 -5.57 -24.81 -16.51
N PHE A 18 -6.16 -24.45 -17.65
CA PHE A 18 -5.49 -24.54 -18.96
C PHE A 18 -4.43 -23.44 -19.16
N GLU A 19 -4.47 -22.36 -18.39
CA GLU A 19 -3.45 -21.32 -18.35
C GLU A 19 -2.54 -21.54 -17.15
N SER A 20 -1.23 -21.36 -17.37
CA SER A 20 -0.19 -21.46 -16.35
C SER A 20 0.85 -20.36 -16.56
N GLU A 21 1.66 -20.06 -15.55
CA GLU A 21 2.77 -19.10 -15.71
C GLU A 21 3.72 -19.44 -16.85
N LEU A 22 3.89 -20.75 -17.13
CA LEU A 22 4.80 -21.19 -18.17
C LEU A 22 4.24 -20.92 -19.57
N ASN A 23 2.94 -21.20 -19.81
CA ASN A 23 2.33 -21.02 -21.12
C ASN A 23 1.75 -19.64 -21.37
N THR A 24 1.76 -18.74 -20.37
CA THR A 24 1.38 -17.32 -20.49
C THR A 24 2.56 -16.36 -20.40
N LYS A 25 3.80 -16.86 -20.29
CA LYS A 25 5.00 -16.08 -20.02
C LYS A 25 5.32 -15.05 -21.11
N THR A 26 5.12 -15.39 -22.37
CA THR A 26 5.39 -14.48 -23.50
C THR A 26 4.10 -14.11 -24.23
N ALA A 27 4.08 -12.96 -24.91
CA ALA A 27 2.94 -12.53 -25.72
C ALA A 27 2.56 -13.59 -26.77
N ASP A 28 3.55 -14.15 -27.46
CA ASP A 28 3.33 -15.18 -28.49
C ASP A 28 2.60 -16.40 -27.91
N ARG A 29 3.00 -16.88 -26.72
CA ARG A 29 2.33 -18.01 -26.06
C ARG A 29 0.90 -17.69 -25.65
N ARG A 30 0.64 -16.49 -25.16
CA ARG A 30 -0.73 -16.06 -24.84
C ARG A 30 -1.59 -15.99 -26.09
N ASP A 31 -1.04 -15.48 -27.19
CA ASP A 31 -1.74 -15.45 -28.47
C ASP A 31 -1.96 -16.84 -29.05
N GLU A 32 -1.01 -17.76 -28.88
CA GLU A 32 -1.19 -19.18 -29.25
C GLU A 32 -2.38 -19.82 -28.50
N ILE A 33 -2.54 -19.55 -27.20
CA ILE A 33 -3.70 -20.03 -26.44
C ILE A 33 -5.00 -19.41 -26.96
N LYS A 34 -5.03 -18.10 -27.19
CA LYS A 34 -6.21 -17.41 -27.76
C LYS A 34 -6.59 -17.99 -29.12
N GLN A 35 -5.62 -18.18 -29.99
CA GLN A 35 -5.83 -18.79 -31.29
C GLN A 35 -6.30 -20.23 -31.19
N TRP A 36 -5.70 -21.04 -30.32
CA TRP A 36 -6.10 -22.43 -30.10
C TRP A 36 -7.56 -22.54 -29.67
N ILE A 37 -8.01 -21.68 -28.74
CA ILE A 37 -9.41 -21.64 -28.30
C ILE A 37 -10.35 -21.31 -29.49
N VAL A 38 -10.02 -20.30 -30.29
CA VAL A 38 -10.87 -19.85 -31.40
C VAL A 38 -10.82 -20.81 -32.56
N SER A 39 -9.64 -21.36 -32.89
CA SER A 39 -9.46 -22.19 -34.12
C SER A 39 -9.60 -23.70 -33.90
N THR A 40 -9.57 -24.15 -32.64
CA THR A 40 -9.61 -25.60 -32.33
C THR A 40 -10.75 -25.95 -31.38
N VAL A 41 -10.88 -25.21 -30.28
CA VAL A 41 -11.88 -25.54 -29.22
C VAL A 41 -13.28 -25.18 -29.68
N TYR A 42 -13.51 -23.99 -30.20
CA TYR A 42 -14.84 -23.59 -30.68
C TYR A 42 -15.35 -24.47 -31.83
N PRO A 43 -14.56 -24.71 -32.89
CA PRO A 43 -15.05 -25.55 -33.98
C PRO A 43 -15.26 -27.04 -33.62
N ALA A 44 -14.76 -27.48 -32.46
CA ALA A 44 -15.00 -28.83 -31.97
C ALA A 44 -16.36 -29.02 -31.31
N LEU A 45 -17.08 -27.92 -31.03
CA LEU A 45 -18.42 -27.99 -30.45
C LEU A 45 -19.49 -28.40 -31.45
N GLU A 46 -20.55 -28.98 -30.92
CA GLU A 46 -21.79 -29.26 -31.65
C GLU A 46 -22.52 -27.92 -31.95
N GLU A 47 -22.91 -27.75 -33.22
CA GLU A 47 -23.57 -26.54 -33.72
C GLU A 47 -24.96 -26.83 -34.33
N SER A 48 -25.44 -28.11 -34.23
CA SER A 48 -26.75 -28.46 -34.78
C SER A 48 -27.87 -27.73 -34.04
N PRO A 49 -28.89 -27.23 -34.74
CA PRO A 49 -30.01 -26.52 -34.11
C PRO A 49 -30.67 -27.33 -32.99
N GLY A 50 -30.75 -26.76 -31.80
CA GLY A 50 -31.31 -27.41 -30.60
C GLY A 50 -30.34 -28.38 -29.90
N LYS A 51 -29.08 -28.42 -30.32
CA LYS A 51 -28.00 -29.21 -29.72
C LYS A 51 -26.70 -28.40 -29.59
N GLU A 52 -26.85 -27.10 -29.34
CA GLU A 52 -25.67 -26.23 -29.21
C GLU A 52 -24.77 -26.71 -28.07
N GLY A 53 -23.50 -26.88 -28.39
CA GLY A 53 -22.48 -27.25 -27.42
C GLY A 53 -22.14 -26.12 -26.48
N TRP A 54 -21.61 -26.44 -25.30
CA TRP A 54 -21.19 -25.48 -24.30
C TRP A 54 -19.72 -25.64 -23.93
N ILE A 55 -19.10 -24.57 -23.47
CA ILE A 55 -17.74 -24.55 -22.94
C ILE A 55 -17.78 -24.05 -21.48
N TRP A 56 -17.07 -24.77 -20.63
CA TRP A 56 -16.78 -24.36 -19.26
C TRP A 56 -15.30 -24.08 -19.13
N LEU A 57 -14.95 -22.86 -18.67
CA LEU A 57 -13.59 -22.46 -18.39
C LEU A 57 -13.45 -22.22 -16.88
N SER A 58 -12.45 -22.85 -16.27
CA SER A 58 -12.09 -22.57 -14.87
C SER A 58 -10.57 -22.46 -14.75
N GLY A 59 -10.14 -21.68 -13.75
CA GLY A 59 -8.72 -21.51 -13.44
C GLY A 59 -8.42 -20.22 -12.70
N THR A 60 -7.20 -20.11 -12.23
CA THR A 60 -6.64 -18.89 -11.64
C THR A 60 -6.15 -17.95 -12.75
N ILE A 61 -6.36 -16.65 -12.61
CA ILE A 61 -5.78 -15.66 -13.51
C ILE A 61 -4.29 -15.56 -13.24
N VAL A 62 -3.47 -16.07 -14.14
CA VAL A 62 -2.01 -16.17 -13.99
C VAL A 62 -1.22 -15.03 -14.65
N HIS A 63 -1.88 -14.25 -15.51
CA HIS A 63 -1.27 -13.12 -16.21
C HIS A 63 -2.32 -12.08 -16.57
N TYR A 64 -1.96 -10.79 -16.51
CA TYR A 64 -2.87 -9.65 -16.79
C TYR A 64 -3.41 -9.64 -18.24
N ASP A 65 -2.74 -10.32 -19.19
CA ASP A 65 -3.16 -10.50 -20.59
C ASP A 65 -3.42 -11.99 -20.88
N ALA A 66 -3.82 -12.80 -19.89
CA ALA A 66 -4.26 -14.17 -20.07
C ALA A 66 -5.66 -14.22 -20.67
N PHE A 67 -6.05 -15.35 -21.26
CA PHE A 67 -7.37 -15.50 -21.87
C PHE A 67 -8.50 -15.31 -20.84
N LEU A 68 -8.39 -15.92 -19.66
CA LEU A 68 -9.38 -15.76 -18.57
C LEU A 68 -9.50 -14.30 -18.13
N GLN A 69 -8.38 -13.58 -18.03
CA GLN A 69 -8.42 -12.14 -17.70
C GLN A 69 -9.15 -11.34 -18.79
N ASN A 70 -8.85 -11.61 -20.06
CA ASN A 70 -9.48 -10.92 -21.18
C ASN A 70 -10.98 -11.21 -21.25
N VAL A 71 -11.42 -12.43 -20.91
CA VAL A 71 -12.85 -12.78 -20.79
C VAL A 71 -13.50 -11.99 -19.65
N HIS A 72 -12.86 -11.90 -18.50
CA HIS A 72 -13.36 -11.12 -17.36
C HIS A 72 -13.46 -9.62 -17.69
N ASP A 73 -12.42 -9.03 -18.28
CA ASP A 73 -12.40 -7.61 -18.63
C ASP A 73 -13.45 -7.27 -19.68
N GLY A 74 -13.61 -8.15 -20.70
CA GLY A 74 -14.65 -8.01 -21.71
C GLY A 74 -16.06 -8.09 -21.14
N PHE A 75 -16.28 -8.95 -20.13
CA PHE A 75 -17.55 -9.03 -19.41
C PHE A 75 -17.85 -7.74 -18.64
N LEU A 76 -16.87 -7.19 -17.91
CA LEU A 76 -17.00 -5.92 -17.18
C LEU A 76 -17.28 -4.75 -18.13
N ASP A 77 -16.61 -4.69 -19.27
CA ASP A 77 -16.84 -3.65 -20.29
C ASP A 77 -18.27 -3.76 -20.87
N ALA A 78 -18.69 -4.99 -21.18
CA ALA A 78 -20.04 -5.23 -21.69
C ALA A 78 -21.13 -4.82 -20.66
N GLN A 79 -20.95 -5.16 -19.37
CA GLN A 79 -21.84 -4.71 -18.30
C GLN A 79 -21.90 -3.18 -18.19
N LYS A 80 -20.74 -2.52 -18.18
CA LYS A 80 -20.65 -1.06 -18.11
C LYS A 80 -21.34 -0.36 -19.28
N ASN A 81 -21.27 -0.94 -20.46
CA ASN A 81 -21.84 -0.41 -21.68
C ASN A 81 -23.22 -0.97 -22.01
N ASN A 82 -23.81 -1.77 -21.12
CA ASN A 82 -25.11 -2.43 -21.29
C ASN A 82 -25.20 -3.25 -22.60
N LYS A 83 -24.12 -3.97 -22.93
CA LYS A 83 -24.00 -4.83 -24.11
C LYS A 83 -24.15 -6.31 -23.75
N LYS A 84 -24.64 -7.12 -24.66
CA LYS A 84 -24.64 -8.58 -24.53
C LYS A 84 -23.19 -9.11 -24.62
N TYR A 85 -22.85 -10.05 -23.74
CA TYR A 85 -21.55 -10.72 -23.74
C TYR A 85 -21.77 -12.24 -23.91
N PRO A 86 -20.91 -12.94 -24.67
CA PRO A 86 -21.12 -14.36 -24.97
C PRO A 86 -20.79 -15.29 -23.78
N TRP A 87 -20.15 -14.80 -22.72
CA TRP A 87 -19.77 -15.58 -21.56
C TRP A 87 -20.54 -15.15 -20.32
N ASP A 88 -20.99 -16.14 -19.55
CA ASP A 88 -21.38 -15.93 -18.16
C ASP A 88 -20.12 -16.05 -17.30
N VAL A 89 -19.78 -15.00 -16.54
CA VAL A 89 -18.55 -14.92 -15.78
C VAL A 89 -18.83 -14.89 -14.28
N THR A 90 -18.27 -15.83 -13.55
CA THR A 90 -18.20 -15.82 -12.10
C THR A 90 -16.75 -15.58 -11.68
N PHE A 91 -16.48 -14.46 -11.02
CA PHE A 91 -15.15 -14.08 -10.56
C PHE A 91 -15.15 -14.09 -9.03
N ILE A 92 -14.25 -14.88 -8.43
CA ILE A 92 -14.18 -15.09 -6.98
C ILE A 92 -12.81 -14.72 -6.47
N ARG A 93 -12.76 -13.92 -5.42
CA ARG A 93 -11.56 -13.65 -4.62
C ARG A 93 -11.70 -14.29 -3.25
N ALA A 94 -10.60 -14.73 -2.65
CA ALA A 94 -10.65 -15.24 -1.28
C ALA A 94 -11.04 -14.16 -0.26
N ILE A 95 -10.78 -12.88 -0.58
CA ILE A 95 -11.15 -11.73 0.26
C ILE A 95 -11.90 -10.72 -0.61
N GLU A 96 -13.13 -10.38 -0.20
CA GLU A 96 -13.95 -9.34 -0.81
C GLU A 96 -14.50 -8.38 0.25
N ASN A 97 -14.37 -7.08 0.00
CA ASN A 97 -14.81 -6.03 0.93
C ASN A 97 -14.29 -6.23 2.38
N GLY A 98 -13.04 -6.72 2.52
CA GLY A 98 -12.41 -6.98 3.81
C GLY A 98 -12.94 -8.22 4.55
N LYS A 99 -13.68 -9.09 3.86
CA LYS A 99 -14.24 -10.33 4.43
C LYS A 99 -13.78 -11.53 3.63
N ALA A 100 -13.51 -12.64 4.32
CA ALA A 100 -13.26 -13.92 3.68
C ALA A 100 -14.53 -14.43 3.01
N VAL A 101 -14.44 -14.80 1.74
CA VAL A 101 -15.59 -15.33 0.97
C VAL A 101 -15.92 -16.76 1.41
N TRP A 102 -14.91 -17.57 1.67
CA TRP A 102 -15.07 -18.93 2.19
C TRP A 102 -14.53 -19.04 3.62
N LYS A 103 -15.26 -18.41 4.56
CA LYS A 103 -14.83 -18.24 5.97
C LYS A 103 -14.68 -19.57 6.74
N GLU A 104 -15.40 -20.63 6.33
CA GLU A 104 -15.35 -21.96 6.98
C GLU A 104 -14.00 -22.64 6.73
N GLN A 105 -13.43 -22.54 5.54
CA GLN A 105 -12.16 -23.14 5.18
C GLN A 105 -10.99 -22.19 5.29
N PHE A 106 -11.22 -20.93 4.91
CA PHE A 106 -10.24 -19.86 4.88
C PHE A 106 -10.77 -18.62 5.63
N PRO A 107 -10.84 -18.67 6.98
CA PRO A 107 -11.20 -17.48 7.75
C PRO A 107 -10.17 -16.37 7.51
N LEU A 108 -10.58 -15.11 7.68
CA LEU A 108 -9.74 -13.94 7.38
C LEU A 108 -8.38 -14.00 8.09
N ALA A 109 -8.36 -14.42 9.37
CA ALA A 109 -7.11 -14.56 10.13
C ALA A 109 -6.11 -15.54 9.46
N LYS A 110 -6.60 -16.63 8.87
CA LYS A 110 -5.76 -17.60 8.13
C LYS A 110 -5.24 -17.00 6.82
N LEU A 111 -6.06 -16.22 6.11
CA LEU A 111 -5.65 -15.52 4.90
C LEU A 111 -4.62 -14.42 5.20
N ASP A 112 -4.80 -13.69 6.29
CA ASP A 112 -3.83 -12.68 6.73
C ASP A 112 -2.50 -13.30 7.16
N GLN A 113 -2.53 -14.47 7.81
CA GLN A 113 -1.31 -15.21 8.12
C GLN A 113 -0.60 -15.64 6.83
N LYS A 114 -1.31 -16.22 5.87
CA LYS A 114 -0.73 -16.59 4.58
C LYS A 114 -0.15 -15.39 3.87
N ARG A 115 -0.85 -14.27 3.84
CA ARG A 115 -0.34 -13.03 3.25
C ARG A 115 0.99 -12.60 3.87
N LYS A 116 1.11 -12.65 5.20
CA LYS A 116 2.38 -12.36 5.89
C LYS A 116 3.50 -13.31 5.47
N GLU A 117 3.20 -14.60 5.36
CA GLU A 117 4.17 -15.60 4.90
C GLU A 117 4.68 -15.29 3.48
N PHE A 118 3.77 -14.91 2.56
CA PHE A 118 4.15 -14.48 1.20
C PHE A 118 4.96 -13.18 1.19
N ILE A 119 4.62 -12.19 2.04
CA ILE A 119 5.40 -10.95 2.21
C ILE A 119 6.81 -11.28 2.71
N GLU A 120 6.93 -12.15 3.73
CA GLU A 120 8.22 -12.58 4.29
C GLU A 120 9.09 -13.31 3.28
N ALA A 121 8.46 -14.05 2.37
CA ALA A 121 9.13 -14.73 1.25
C ALA A 121 9.44 -13.79 0.07
N GLY A 122 9.00 -12.51 0.10
CA GLY A 122 9.12 -11.58 -1.02
C GLY A 122 8.29 -11.96 -2.24
N LYS A 123 7.14 -12.63 -2.02
CA LYS A 123 6.27 -13.21 -3.06
C LYS A 123 4.81 -12.73 -2.93
N ILE A 124 4.59 -11.48 -2.55
CA ILE A 124 3.24 -10.92 -2.40
C ILE A 124 2.44 -10.97 -3.71
N ASP A 125 3.12 -10.86 -4.86
CA ASP A 125 2.56 -11.05 -6.19
C ASP A 125 1.85 -12.41 -6.33
N LYS A 126 2.44 -13.48 -5.77
CA LYS A 126 1.85 -14.81 -5.78
C LYS A 126 0.62 -14.92 -4.87
N PHE A 127 0.63 -14.26 -3.73
CA PHE A 127 -0.58 -14.18 -2.91
C PHE A 127 -1.73 -13.48 -3.65
N ALA A 128 -1.43 -12.38 -4.34
CA ALA A 128 -2.43 -11.66 -5.13
C ALA A 128 -2.98 -12.53 -6.27
N GLN A 129 -2.11 -13.22 -6.98
CA GLN A 129 -2.48 -14.15 -8.05
C GLN A 129 -3.36 -15.29 -7.53
N GLU A 130 -2.90 -16.04 -6.52
CA GLU A 130 -3.53 -17.29 -6.08
C GLU A 130 -4.79 -17.07 -5.21
N TYR A 131 -4.82 -16.02 -4.41
CA TYR A 131 -5.93 -15.77 -3.47
C TYR A 131 -6.86 -14.63 -3.88
N LEU A 132 -6.37 -13.70 -4.71
CA LEU A 132 -7.18 -12.54 -5.11
C LEU A 132 -7.53 -12.53 -6.60
N ASN A 133 -7.07 -13.53 -7.38
CA ASN A 133 -7.17 -13.53 -8.84
C ASN A 133 -6.67 -12.22 -9.48
N ASP A 134 -5.57 -11.67 -8.95
CA ASP A 134 -4.98 -10.41 -9.39
C ASP A 134 -3.55 -10.68 -9.91
N ALA A 135 -3.46 -11.08 -11.17
CA ALA A 135 -2.19 -11.29 -11.86
C ALA A 135 -1.70 -9.99 -12.49
N ARG A 136 -0.88 -9.26 -11.77
CA ARG A 136 -0.30 -8.00 -12.25
C ARG A 136 0.98 -8.22 -13.02
N ASP A 137 1.24 -7.33 -13.95
CA ASP A 137 2.54 -7.21 -14.57
C ASP A 137 3.55 -6.60 -13.57
N VAL A 138 4.39 -7.46 -13.01
CA VAL A 138 5.44 -7.05 -12.07
C VAL A 138 6.48 -6.14 -12.74
N GLU A 139 6.67 -6.27 -14.07
CA GLU A 139 7.63 -5.44 -14.82
C GLU A 139 7.12 -4.02 -15.00
N SER A 140 5.80 -3.84 -15.15
CA SER A 140 5.15 -2.54 -15.30
C SER A 140 4.68 -1.92 -13.97
N ALA A 141 4.92 -2.60 -12.84
CA ALA A 141 4.54 -2.08 -11.53
C ALA A 141 5.27 -0.78 -11.20
N THR A 142 4.51 0.25 -10.82
CA THR A 142 5.06 1.56 -10.43
C THR A 142 6.06 1.44 -9.27
N PHE A 143 5.72 0.62 -8.28
CA PHE A 143 6.59 0.33 -7.14
C PHE A 143 7.05 -1.12 -7.18
N LYS A 144 8.36 -1.31 -7.44
CA LYS A 144 8.95 -2.66 -7.44
C LYS A 144 9.13 -3.15 -6.01
N MET A 145 8.37 -4.17 -5.63
CA MET A 145 8.36 -4.71 -4.27
C MET A 145 9.74 -5.22 -3.80
N GLU A 146 10.57 -5.71 -4.73
CA GLU A 146 11.96 -6.11 -4.47
C GLU A 146 12.88 -4.97 -3.99
N ASN A 147 12.46 -3.73 -4.23
CA ASN A 147 13.21 -2.54 -3.80
C ASN A 147 12.80 -2.05 -2.40
N ILE A 148 11.70 -2.55 -1.86
CA ILE A 148 11.25 -2.20 -0.51
C ILE A 148 12.13 -2.91 0.50
N GLN A 149 12.63 -2.16 1.47
CA GLN A 149 13.48 -2.67 2.53
C GLN A 149 12.64 -2.89 3.80
N TYR A 150 12.99 -3.90 4.60
CA TYR A 150 12.31 -4.16 5.86
C TYR A 150 13.18 -3.80 7.05
N HIS A 151 12.56 -3.32 8.13
CA HIS A 151 13.23 -3.02 9.39
C HIS A 151 12.37 -3.41 10.59
N ASN A 152 13.03 -3.60 11.73
CA ASN A 152 12.40 -3.83 13.04
C ASN A 152 12.90 -2.84 14.11
N TYR A 153 13.44 -1.68 13.67
CA TYR A 153 14.06 -0.70 14.56
C TYR A 153 13.02 -0.08 15.50
N LYS A 154 13.44 0.15 16.75
CA LYS A 154 12.63 0.86 17.74
C LYS A 154 12.99 2.34 17.75
N TYR A 155 11.99 3.19 17.80
CA TYR A 155 12.19 4.62 18.00
C TYR A 155 12.49 4.92 19.46
N ILE A 156 13.47 5.79 19.69
CA ILE A 156 13.88 6.26 21.01
C ILE A 156 14.05 7.78 20.92
N ASN A 157 13.46 8.47 21.89
CA ASN A 157 13.77 9.88 22.15
C ASN A 157 14.96 9.96 23.11
N ASN A 158 16.11 10.30 22.58
CA ASN A 158 17.34 10.46 23.37
C ASN A 158 17.59 11.96 23.63
N ASN A 159 17.19 12.43 24.82
CA ASN A 159 17.39 13.83 25.25
C ASN A 159 16.91 14.89 24.23
N GLY A 160 15.71 14.67 23.65
CA GLY A 160 15.15 15.57 22.64
C GLY A 160 15.64 15.33 21.21
N PHE A 161 16.43 14.28 20.98
CA PHE A 161 16.85 13.83 19.64
C PHE A 161 16.21 12.50 19.31
N GLY A 162 15.57 12.44 18.14
CA GLY A 162 15.02 11.18 17.63
C GLY A 162 16.13 10.23 17.17
N CYS A 163 16.07 8.99 17.63
CA CYS A 163 16.99 7.95 17.20
C CYS A 163 16.24 6.65 16.89
N LEU A 164 16.76 5.87 15.94
CA LEU A 164 16.34 4.49 15.74
C LEU A 164 17.38 3.57 16.39
N LYS A 165 16.92 2.67 17.27
CA LYS A 165 17.78 1.64 17.85
C LYS A 165 17.81 0.43 16.94
N ARG A 166 19.02 0.10 16.48
CA ARG A 166 19.38 -1.12 15.76
C ARG A 166 20.45 -1.86 16.56
N ASP A 167 20.08 -2.94 17.21
CA ASP A 167 20.97 -3.65 18.13
C ASP A 167 21.54 -2.66 19.17
N ASP A 168 22.86 -2.55 19.29
CA ASP A 168 23.54 -1.59 20.18
C ASP A 168 23.85 -0.23 19.53
N ARG A 169 23.36 0.01 18.31
CA ARG A 169 23.62 1.26 17.59
C ARG A 169 22.40 2.16 17.59
N LEU A 170 22.64 3.46 17.75
CA LEU A 170 21.64 4.50 17.61
C LEU A 170 21.84 5.24 16.28
N ILE A 171 20.81 5.28 15.45
CA ILE A 171 20.81 6.00 14.19
C ILE A 171 20.04 7.31 14.41
N PRO A 172 20.70 8.48 14.37
CA PRO A 172 20.00 9.76 14.48
C PRO A 172 19.03 9.97 13.33
N VAL A 173 17.81 10.39 13.65
CA VAL A 173 16.77 10.62 12.64
C VAL A 173 15.98 11.89 12.94
N HIS A 174 15.39 12.46 11.90
CA HIS A 174 14.31 13.43 12.01
C HIS A 174 12.97 12.72 11.79
N LEU A 175 11.98 13.03 12.61
CA LEU A 175 10.61 12.51 12.47
C LEU A 175 9.71 13.50 11.74
N TYR A 176 8.86 12.95 10.89
CA TYR A 176 7.84 13.67 10.16
C TYR A 176 6.50 12.95 10.32
N MET A 177 5.45 13.73 10.43
CA MET A 177 4.08 13.24 10.49
C MET A 177 3.33 13.72 9.26
N GLY A 178 2.79 12.80 8.48
CA GLY A 178 1.86 13.08 7.36
C GLY A 178 0.45 12.74 7.82
N VAL A 179 -0.50 13.61 7.52
CA VAL A 179 -1.90 13.39 7.86
C VAL A 179 -2.73 13.61 6.61
N ASP A 180 -3.45 12.57 6.23
CA ASP A 180 -4.48 12.61 5.21
C ASP A 180 -5.87 12.50 5.86
N LEU A 181 -6.72 13.46 5.55
CA LEU A 181 -8.05 13.56 6.13
C LEU A 181 -9.09 13.37 5.03
N ALA A 182 -10.00 12.42 5.25
CA ALA A 182 -11.11 12.20 4.33
C ALA A 182 -11.98 13.45 4.10
N HIS A 183 -12.36 13.68 2.86
CA HIS A 183 -13.08 14.89 2.44
C HIS A 183 -14.54 14.97 2.92
N THR A 184 -15.16 13.86 3.31
CA THR A 184 -16.59 13.82 3.63
C THR A 184 -16.86 13.57 5.11
N ALA A 185 -17.71 14.38 5.69
CA ALA A 185 -18.22 14.23 7.06
C ALA A 185 -19.32 13.13 7.18
N SER A 186 -19.54 12.29 6.16
CA SER A 186 -20.57 11.27 6.18
C SER A 186 -20.14 10.06 7.01
N LYS A 187 -21.12 9.34 7.59
CA LYS A 187 -20.89 8.10 8.35
C LYS A 187 -20.27 6.95 7.51
N THR A 188 -20.18 7.11 6.20
CA THR A 188 -19.56 6.21 5.24
C THR A 188 -18.22 6.76 4.72
N SER A 189 -17.55 7.62 5.50
CA SER A 189 -16.34 8.34 5.10
C SER A 189 -15.20 7.41 4.71
N ASP A 190 -14.31 7.94 3.88
CA ASP A 190 -13.03 7.34 3.52
C ASP A 190 -12.13 7.19 4.75
N TYR A 191 -11.00 6.52 4.59
CA TYR A 191 -10.07 6.31 5.69
C TYR A 191 -9.38 7.62 6.10
N GLN A 192 -9.12 7.74 7.40
CA GLN A 192 -8.29 8.79 8.00
C GLN A 192 -6.90 8.21 8.24
N VAL A 193 -5.85 8.92 7.85
CA VAL A 193 -4.48 8.45 7.99
C VAL A 193 -3.62 9.40 8.80
N ILE A 194 -2.83 8.83 9.71
CA ILE A 194 -1.66 9.48 10.30
C ILE A 194 -0.46 8.61 10.01
N MET A 195 0.54 9.12 9.33
CA MET A 195 1.77 8.44 8.98
C MET A 195 2.94 9.01 9.79
N ILE A 196 3.71 8.14 10.45
CA ILE A 196 4.94 8.51 11.17
C ILE A 196 6.13 7.96 10.41
N MET A 197 6.92 8.86 9.86
CA MET A 197 8.11 8.54 9.09
C MET A 197 9.36 9.16 9.71
N ALA A 198 10.43 8.39 9.79
CA ALA A 198 11.77 8.88 10.15
C ALA A 198 12.65 8.97 8.90
N ILE A 199 13.58 9.93 8.88
CA ILE A 199 14.61 10.06 7.86
C ILE A 199 15.99 10.17 8.52
N ASP A 200 16.96 9.37 8.05
CA ASP A 200 18.34 9.42 8.50
C ASP A 200 19.22 10.34 7.62
N ALA A 201 20.50 10.48 7.98
CA ALA A 201 21.46 11.30 7.24
C ALA A 201 21.74 10.80 5.81
N HIS A 202 21.51 9.51 5.54
CA HIS A 202 21.65 8.88 4.22
C HIS A 202 20.38 8.99 3.38
N LYS A 203 19.37 9.72 3.86
CA LYS A 203 18.07 9.88 3.24
C LYS A 203 17.27 8.57 3.13
N ASN A 204 17.53 7.59 4.00
CA ASN A 204 16.66 6.45 4.15
C ASN A 204 15.40 6.87 4.91
N ARG A 205 14.22 6.44 4.43
CA ARG A 205 12.91 6.69 5.03
C ARG A 205 12.46 5.44 5.74
N TYR A 206 12.10 5.58 7.00
CA TYR A 206 11.63 4.48 7.84
C TYR A 206 10.20 4.76 8.27
N VAL A 207 9.25 3.96 7.81
CA VAL A 207 7.88 4.03 8.31
C VAL A 207 7.85 3.34 9.67
N LEU A 208 7.62 4.12 10.72
CA LEU A 208 7.66 3.63 12.10
C LEU A 208 6.31 3.13 12.58
N ASP A 209 5.24 3.82 12.17
CA ASP A 209 3.89 3.55 12.60
C ASP A 209 2.91 4.31 11.71
N TYR A 210 1.66 3.87 11.67
CA TYR A 210 0.57 4.62 11.08
C TYR A 210 -0.75 4.34 11.80
N TYR A 211 -1.67 5.26 11.68
CA TYR A 211 -3.06 5.10 11.99
C TYR A 211 -3.85 5.09 10.69
N HIS A 212 -4.71 4.09 10.51
CA HIS A 212 -5.54 3.93 9.32
C HIS A 212 -6.91 3.41 9.75
N ALA A 213 -7.91 4.28 9.80
CA ALA A 213 -9.24 3.90 10.26
C ALA A 213 -10.32 4.85 9.77
N LYS A 214 -11.54 4.37 9.73
CA LYS A 214 -12.74 5.17 9.46
C LYS A 214 -13.28 5.73 10.77
N ILE A 215 -12.93 6.97 11.07
CA ILE A 215 -13.44 7.71 12.22
C ILE A 215 -13.93 9.10 11.79
N PRO A 216 -14.83 9.72 12.57
CA PRO A 216 -15.25 11.10 12.33
C PRO A 216 -14.06 12.06 12.33
N ALA A 217 -14.05 13.02 11.40
CA ALA A 217 -12.95 13.97 11.26
C ALA A 217 -12.68 14.78 12.56
N PHE A 218 -13.70 15.04 13.38
CA PHE A 218 -13.56 15.78 14.63
C PHE A 218 -12.83 14.98 15.74
N ASP A 219 -12.69 13.66 15.61
CA ASP A 219 -11.90 12.83 16.53
C ASP A 219 -10.41 12.81 16.16
N MET A 220 -10.06 13.19 14.92
CA MET A 220 -8.69 13.23 14.44
C MET A 220 -7.75 14.11 15.23
N PRO A 221 -8.15 15.32 15.72
CA PRO A 221 -7.26 16.13 16.56
C PRO A 221 -6.72 15.38 17.77
N LYS A 222 -7.55 14.60 18.44
CA LYS A 222 -7.14 13.75 19.56
C LYS A 222 -6.10 12.71 19.13
N LYS A 223 -6.36 12.03 18.00
CA LYS A 223 -5.44 11.01 17.46
C LYS A 223 -4.11 11.61 17.02
N ILE A 224 -4.13 12.74 16.33
CA ILE A 224 -2.89 13.45 15.95
C ILE A 224 -2.06 13.80 17.20
N MET A 225 -2.68 14.32 18.26
CA MET A 225 -1.98 14.64 19.50
C MET A 225 -1.46 13.40 20.23
N GLU A 226 -2.20 12.27 20.20
CA GLU A 226 -1.76 10.98 20.75
C GLU A 226 -0.46 10.51 20.05
N TYR A 227 -0.45 10.50 18.71
CA TYR A 227 0.72 10.12 17.93
C TYR A 227 1.88 11.11 18.08
N ALA A 228 1.59 12.41 18.16
CA ALA A 228 2.60 13.43 18.44
C ALA A 228 3.25 13.22 19.83
N LYS A 229 2.49 12.80 20.84
CA LYS A 229 3.03 12.46 22.16
C LYS A 229 3.92 11.22 22.13
N LYS A 230 3.48 10.18 21.42
CA LYS A 230 4.21 8.90 21.28
C LYS A 230 5.54 9.06 20.55
N TYR A 231 5.60 9.95 19.55
CA TYR A 231 6.72 10.08 18.63
C TYR A 231 7.41 11.45 18.68
N MET A 232 7.58 12.04 19.87
CA MET A 232 8.31 13.31 20.00
C MET A 232 9.84 13.13 19.89
N PRO A 233 10.58 14.13 19.35
CA PRO A 233 10.10 15.34 18.71
C PRO A 233 9.76 15.16 17.23
N VAL A 234 8.59 15.59 16.81
CA VAL A 234 8.22 15.67 15.39
C VAL A 234 8.80 16.97 14.81
N LYS A 235 9.56 16.88 13.73
CA LYS A 235 10.14 18.06 13.05
C LYS A 235 9.10 18.85 12.26
N ARG A 236 8.11 18.15 11.70
CA ARG A 236 6.99 18.76 11.03
C ARG A 236 5.80 17.80 10.95
N CYS A 237 4.62 18.35 11.20
CA CYS A 237 3.35 17.72 10.91
C CYS A 237 2.79 18.36 9.63
N ALA A 238 2.60 17.57 8.59
CA ALA A 238 2.04 17.98 7.32
C ALA A 238 0.61 17.45 7.20
N VAL A 239 -0.36 18.35 7.22
CA VAL A 239 -1.78 18.03 7.04
C VAL A 239 -2.23 18.59 5.71
N GLU A 240 -2.92 17.82 4.91
CA GLU A 240 -3.54 18.33 3.70
C GLU A 240 -4.50 19.47 4.02
N THR A 241 -4.57 20.48 3.15
CA THR A 241 -5.39 21.67 3.39
C THR A 241 -6.40 21.84 2.26
N VAL A 242 -7.55 21.17 2.38
CA VAL A 242 -8.69 21.34 1.48
C VAL A 242 -9.98 21.35 2.30
N GLY A 243 -10.73 22.45 2.26
CA GLY A 243 -12.08 22.53 2.84
C GLY A 243 -12.14 22.33 4.38
N ALA A 244 -12.93 21.34 4.83
CA ALA A 244 -13.19 21.08 6.26
C ALA A 244 -11.95 20.68 7.09
N GLN A 245 -10.85 20.36 6.43
CA GLN A 245 -9.58 19.96 7.07
C GLN A 245 -8.91 21.11 7.81
N GLU A 246 -9.22 22.38 7.44
CA GLU A 246 -8.73 23.55 8.17
C GLU A 246 -9.22 23.58 9.62
N MET A 247 -10.45 23.15 9.86
CA MET A 247 -11.02 23.10 11.21
C MET A 247 -10.29 22.06 12.10
N VAL A 248 -9.98 20.89 11.55
CA VAL A 248 -9.20 19.85 12.27
C VAL A 248 -7.84 20.41 12.65
N ARG A 249 -7.16 21.06 11.72
CA ARG A 249 -5.85 21.67 11.93
C ARG A 249 -5.88 22.74 13.04
N ASP A 250 -6.86 23.64 13.01
CA ASP A 250 -7.03 24.67 14.03
C ASP A 250 -7.30 24.07 15.42
N MET A 251 -8.08 22.99 15.48
CA MET A 251 -8.30 22.26 16.73
C MET A 251 -7.00 21.64 17.25
N VAL A 252 -6.19 21.01 16.40
CA VAL A 252 -4.88 20.45 16.77
C VAL A 252 -3.95 21.55 17.29
N GLU A 253 -3.88 22.72 16.63
CA GLU A 253 -3.05 23.84 17.04
C GLU A 253 -3.45 24.38 18.43
N ARG A 254 -4.75 24.53 18.68
CA ARG A 254 -5.29 24.92 20.00
C ARG A 254 -4.95 23.88 21.07
N MET A 255 -5.11 22.59 20.79
CA MET A 255 -4.77 21.52 21.72
C MET A 255 -3.26 21.50 22.01
N ALA A 256 -2.42 21.62 20.98
CA ALA A 256 -0.97 21.67 21.13
C ALA A 256 -0.55 22.88 22.00
N THR A 257 -1.14 24.05 21.77
CA THR A 257 -0.89 25.26 22.55
C THR A 257 -1.32 25.08 24.01
N SER A 258 -2.53 24.53 24.26
CA SER A 258 -3.03 24.32 25.63
C SER A 258 -2.17 23.33 26.42
N GLU A 259 -1.60 22.33 25.75
CA GLU A 259 -0.69 21.34 26.33
C GLU A 259 0.77 21.82 26.38
N LYS A 260 1.06 23.06 25.96
CA LYS A 260 2.41 23.64 25.85
C LYS A 260 3.34 22.74 25.01
N ARG A 261 2.82 22.15 23.95
CA ARG A 261 3.52 21.29 23.02
C ARG A 261 3.72 21.99 21.68
N LEU A 262 4.91 21.84 21.13
CA LEU A 262 5.19 22.36 19.80
C LEU A 262 4.95 21.23 18.78
N LEU A 263 4.02 21.44 17.84
CA LEU A 263 3.81 20.60 16.68
C LEU A 263 4.09 21.41 15.41
N PRO A 264 5.37 21.47 14.96
CA PRO A 264 5.77 22.36 13.88
C PRO A 264 5.04 22.03 12.57
N GLY A 265 4.62 23.06 11.87
CA GLY A 265 4.02 22.95 10.55
C GLY A 265 2.52 22.70 10.52
N ILE A 266 1.90 22.41 11.67
CA ILE A 266 0.44 22.15 11.74
C ILE A 266 -0.38 23.36 11.21
N ASN A 267 0.08 24.57 11.43
CA ASN A 267 -0.61 25.79 11.05
C ASN A 267 -0.47 26.16 9.55
N LYS A 268 0.41 25.51 8.80
CA LYS A 268 0.67 25.86 7.39
C LYS A 268 -0.08 25.00 6.39
N GLY A 269 -0.43 23.77 6.78
CA GLY A 269 -1.01 22.79 5.90
C GLY A 269 -0.13 22.46 4.67
N VAL A 270 -0.58 21.55 3.86
CA VAL A 270 0.02 21.19 2.56
C VAL A 270 -1.06 21.27 1.51
N ARG A 271 -0.78 21.91 0.39
CA ARG A 271 -1.63 21.89 -0.80
C ARG A 271 -0.92 21.08 -1.87
N PRO A 272 -1.55 20.02 -2.38
CA PRO A 272 -1.02 19.31 -3.53
C PRO A 272 -0.83 20.27 -4.72
N PRO A 273 0.18 20.04 -5.58
CA PRO A 273 0.38 20.83 -6.78
C PRO A 273 -0.86 20.79 -7.69
N HIS A 274 -1.31 21.95 -8.16
CA HIS A 274 -2.41 22.02 -9.10
C HIS A 274 -2.01 21.45 -10.47
N GLY A 275 -2.94 20.74 -11.11
CA GLY A 275 -2.76 20.24 -12.48
C GLY A 275 -1.99 18.93 -12.61
N ILE A 276 -1.50 18.35 -11.51
CA ILE A 276 -0.87 17.03 -11.51
C ILE A 276 -1.88 16.02 -10.95
N LYS A 277 -2.11 14.93 -11.66
CA LYS A 277 -2.95 13.84 -11.16
C LYS A 277 -2.34 13.24 -9.90
N LYS A 278 -3.19 12.70 -9.03
CA LYS A 278 -2.78 12.06 -7.78
C LYS A 278 -1.77 10.93 -8.02
N GLU A 279 -2.07 10.09 -9.00
CA GLU A 279 -1.23 8.95 -9.37
C GLU A 279 0.16 9.41 -9.79
N ASP A 280 0.25 10.39 -10.71
CA ASP A 280 1.52 10.91 -11.20
C ASP A 280 2.35 11.54 -10.06
N ARG A 281 1.68 12.23 -9.14
CA ARG A 281 2.30 12.86 -7.97
C ARG A 281 2.93 11.81 -7.03
N LEU A 282 2.20 10.75 -6.71
CA LEU A 282 2.67 9.66 -5.85
C LEU A 282 3.80 8.88 -6.54
N GLU A 283 3.66 8.59 -7.83
CA GLU A 283 4.70 7.92 -8.61
C GLU A 283 6.00 8.74 -8.65
N MET A 284 5.93 10.02 -8.97
CA MET A 284 7.11 10.90 -9.03
C MET A 284 7.81 11.03 -7.67
N SER A 285 7.05 11.12 -6.58
CA SER A 285 7.59 11.29 -5.24
C SER A 285 8.10 9.98 -4.64
N LEU A 286 7.23 9.00 -4.50
CA LEU A 286 7.54 7.75 -3.82
C LEU A 286 8.33 6.78 -4.70
N GLY A 287 8.12 6.81 -6.02
CA GLY A 287 8.83 5.96 -6.98
C GLY A 287 10.34 6.16 -6.91
N SER A 288 10.81 7.40 -6.82
CA SER A 288 12.23 7.70 -6.64
C SER A 288 12.82 7.08 -5.36
N ILE A 289 12.05 7.12 -4.27
CA ILE A 289 12.46 6.60 -2.96
C ILE A 289 12.52 5.06 -2.99
N VAL A 290 11.48 4.42 -3.54
CA VAL A 290 11.39 2.97 -3.67
C VAL A 290 12.48 2.45 -4.61
N ASN A 291 12.62 3.04 -5.81
CA ASN A 291 13.60 2.58 -6.80
C ASN A 291 15.06 2.74 -6.32
N SER A 292 15.32 3.70 -5.44
CA SER A 292 16.64 3.87 -4.79
C SER A 292 16.84 2.93 -3.61
N LYS A 293 15.92 2.03 -3.29
CA LYS A 293 15.93 1.14 -2.09
C LYS A 293 16.05 1.91 -0.78
N LYS A 294 15.42 3.09 -0.71
CA LYS A 294 15.48 4.00 0.45
C LYS A 294 14.19 4.04 1.26
N LEU A 295 13.19 3.22 0.92
CA LEU A 295 11.99 3.03 1.72
C LEU A 295 12.13 1.77 2.58
N PHE A 296 12.07 1.96 3.89
CA PHE A 296 12.12 0.92 4.90
C PHE A 296 10.78 0.87 5.63
N ILE A 297 10.13 -0.27 5.63
CA ILE A 297 8.83 -0.51 6.28
C ILE A 297 8.94 -1.68 7.25
N LYS A 298 8.02 -1.81 8.19
CA LYS A 298 7.97 -2.99 9.05
C LYS A 298 7.18 -4.11 8.38
N LYS A 299 7.53 -5.36 8.69
CA LYS A 299 6.81 -6.52 8.14
C LYS A 299 5.33 -6.55 8.54
N GLU A 300 4.99 -6.00 9.70
CA GLU A 300 3.61 -5.87 10.18
C GLU A 300 2.77 -4.82 9.43
N HIS A 301 3.39 -3.93 8.64
CA HIS A 301 2.70 -2.90 7.87
C HIS A 301 2.07 -3.47 6.58
N THR A 302 1.27 -4.52 6.70
CA THR A 302 0.73 -5.28 5.57
C THR A 302 -0.18 -4.45 4.67
N GLU A 303 -0.98 -3.53 5.25
CA GLU A 303 -1.86 -2.64 4.47
C GLU A 303 -1.05 -1.70 3.57
N LEU A 304 0.04 -1.12 4.09
CA LEU A 304 0.92 -0.26 3.29
C LEU A 304 1.62 -1.04 2.16
N VAL A 305 2.02 -2.30 2.44
CA VAL A 305 2.57 -3.20 1.40
C VAL A 305 1.54 -3.45 0.32
N ASP A 306 0.28 -3.70 0.70
CA ASP A 306 -0.81 -3.92 -0.24
C ASP A 306 -1.08 -2.69 -1.13
N GLU A 307 -1.13 -1.48 -0.54
CA GLU A 307 -1.33 -0.26 -1.32
C GLU A 307 -0.18 0.01 -2.29
N LEU A 308 1.09 -0.16 -1.84
CA LEU A 308 2.26 -0.06 -2.72
C LEU A 308 2.20 -1.07 -3.86
N PHE A 309 1.83 -2.32 -3.57
CA PHE A 309 1.71 -3.35 -4.58
C PHE A 309 0.56 -3.08 -5.55
N GLN A 310 -0.55 -2.54 -5.04
CA GLN A 310 -1.76 -2.32 -5.84
C GLN A 310 -1.76 -1.01 -6.63
N PHE A 311 -0.86 -0.10 -6.35
CA PHE A 311 -0.81 1.21 -7.02
C PHE A 311 -0.43 1.08 -8.52
N PRO A 312 -1.06 1.87 -9.44
CA PRO A 312 -2.11 2.86 -9.21
C PRO A 312 -3.55 2.29 -9.28
N LYS A 313 -3.74 1.02 -9.51
CA LYS A 313 -5.05 0.37 -9.75
C LYS A 313 -5.72 -0.10 -8.46
N GLY A 314 -5.11 0.14 -7.30
CA GLY A 314 -5.65 -0.22 -6.00
C GLY A 314 -6.96 0.49 -5.69
N ARG A 315 -7.78 -0.12 -4.83
CA ARG A 315 -9.02 0.49 -4.35
C ARG A 315 -8.76 1.61 -3.34
N HIS A 316 -7.65 1.53 -2.63
CA HIS A 316 -7.23 2.45 -1.59
C HIS A 316 -5.77 2.84 -1.83
N ASP A 317 -5.46 4.10 -1.59
CA ASP A 317 -4.13 4.69 -1.67
C ASP A 317 -3.91 5.75 -0.56
N ASP A 318 -4.74 5.65 0.50
CA ASP A 318 -4.78 6.61 1.60
C ASP A 318 -3.47 6.61 2.40
N LEU A 319 -2.87 5.41 2.61
CA LEU A 319 -1.56 5.27 3.28
C LEU A 319 -0.43 5.86 2.44
N LEU A 320 -0.53 5.75 1.10
CA LEU A 320 0.46 6.35 0.20
C LEU A 320 0.38 7.89 0.24
N ASP A 321 -0.81 8.48 0.34
CA ASP A 321 -0.97 9.92 0.55
C ASP A 321 -0.40 10.34 1.91
N GLY A 322 -0.69 9.60 2.98
CA GLY A 322 -0.09 9.84 4.29
C GLY A 322 1.44 9.82 4.25
N LEU A 323 2.02 8.85 3.53
CA LEU A 323 3.47 8.74 3.33
C LEU A 323 4.03 9.89 2.50
N TYR A 324 3.32 10.28 1.42
CA TYR A 324 3.65 11.44 0.61
C TYR A 324 3.70 12.72 1.45
N TYR A 325 2.67 12.98 2.29
CA TYR A 325 2.66 14.16 3.15
C TYR A 325 3.77 14.12 4.20
N ALA A 326 4.10 12.95 4.74
CA ALA A 326 5.22 12.81 5.67
C ALA A 326 6.57 13.13 5.01
N ASP A 327 6.77 12.73 3.73
CA ASP A 327 8.01 12.99 2.99
C ASP A 327 8.09 14.39 2.41
N PHE A 328 6.97 15.06 2.17
CA PHE A 328 6.89 16.33 1.43
C PHE A 328 7.86 17.42 1.91
N TYR A 329 8.05 17.53 3.22
CA TYR A 329 9.00 18.46 3.83
C TYR A 329 10.19 17.77 4.48
N ALA A 330 10.38 16.48 4.24
CA ALA A 330 11.40 15.72 4.93
C ALA A 330 12.81 16.17 4.57
N LYS A 331 13.59 16.52 5.59
CA LYS A 331 14.99 16.88 5.48
C LYS A 331 15.81 16.00 6.41
N PRO A 332 16.90 15.40 5.90
CA PRO A 332 17.76 14.57 6.72
C PRO A 332 18.42 15.38 7.85
N PRO A 333 18.78 14.75 8.96
CA PRO A 333 19.65 15.35 9.95
C PRO A 333 21.01 15.66 9.31
N ARG A 334 21.70 16.71 9.79
CA ARG A 334 23.08 16.96 9.37
C ARG A 334 23.95 15.79 9.83
N SER A 335 24.81 15.29 8.95
CA SER A 335 25.79 14.26 9.29
C SER A 335 26.79 14.86 10.29
N ARG A 336 26.53 14.73 11.58
CA ARG A 336 27.55 14.76 12.61
C ARG A 336 27.76 13.32 12.99
N SER A 337 29.00 12.82 12.79
CA SER A 337 29.47 11.60 13.43
C SER A 337 29.36 11.84 14.94
N MET A 338 28.29 11.39 15.58
CA MET A 338 28.32 11.19 17.02
C MET A 338 29.09 9.90 17.23
N ASN A 339 30.38 10.02 17.58
CA ASN A 339 31.11 8.94 18.21
C ASN A 339 30.42 8.66 19.55
N ILE A 340 29.71 7.54 19.60
CA ILE A 340 28.97 7.08 20.79
C ILE A 340 29.90 6.43 21.81
N GLU A 341 31.21 6.46 21.57
CA GLU A 341 32.23 5.87 22.48
C GLU A 341 32.41 6.63 23.81
N SER A 342 31.65 7.71 24.08
CA SER A 342 31.85 8.51 25.31
C SER A 342 30.56 8.80 26.11
N ILE A 343 29.52 7.99 26.03
CA ILE A 343 28.41 8.09 26.97
C ILE A 343 28.53 6.93 27.98
N ASN A 344 29.49 7.02 28.88
CA ASN A 344 29.46 6.23 30.11
C ASN A 344 28.35 6.73 31.02
N GLU A 345 27.60 5.81 31.62
CA GLU A 345 26.50 6.09 32.57
C GLU A 345 26.91 6.97 33.76
N THR A 346 28.19 7.22 33.97
CA THR A 346 28.75 8.02 35.06
C THR A 346 28.72 9.53 34.81
N ASP A 347 28.50 10.03 33.59
CA ASP A 347 28.43 11.48 33.33
C ASP A 347 27.08 12.11 33.66
N PHE A 348 26.13 11.33 34.16
CA PHE A 348 24.76 11.79 34.47
C PHE A 348 24.61 12.50 35.81
N ILE A 349 25.63 12.51 36.67
CA ILE A 349 25.50 13.08 38.04
C ILE A 349 26.09 14.51 38.15
N GLY A 350 26.78 15.04 37.16
CA GLY A 350 27.58 16.26 37.26
C GLY A 350 27.08 17.54 36.57
N GLN A 351 26.04 17.50 35.73
CA GLN A 351 25.56 18.71 35.00
C GLN A 351 24.09 19.01 35.21
N THR A 352 23.72 19.37 36.42
CA THR A 352 22.50 20.14 36.66
C THR A 352 22.69 21.57 36.12
N LYS A 353 21.75 21.98 35.26
CA LYS A 353 21.44 23.37 34.89
C LYS A 353 22.28 24.04 33.79
N LYS A 354 22.04 23.64 32.53
CA LYS A 354 21.71 24.60 31.48
C LYS A 354 20.47 24.12 30.75
N GLN A 355 19.32 24.50 31.27
CA GLN A 355 18.03 24.32 30.56
C GLN A 355 18.05 25.28 29.36
N ILE A 356 18.20 24.72 28.16
CA ILE A 356 17.86 25.44 26.94
C ILE A 356 16.36 25.38 26.82
N ASN A 357 15.74 26.55 26.96
CA ASN A 357 14.29 26.66 26.83
C ASN A 357 13.93 26.60 25.35
N TRP A 358 13.57 25.44 24.87
CA TRP A 358 13.26 25.17 23.44
C TRP A 358 12.00 25.85 22.92
N VAL A 359 11.21 26.51 23.83
CA VAL A 359 10.00 27.21 23.46
C VAL A 359 10.29 28.56 22.80
N THR A 360 11.40 29.20 23.12
CA THR A 360 11.70 30.55 22.63
C THR A 360 12.96 30.68 21.80
N GLY A 361 13.80 29.66 21.73
CA GLY A 361 15.06 29.73 20.99
C GLY A 361 16.13 30.64 21.63
N LEU A 362 15.89 31.14 22.82
CA LEU A 362 16.81 32.02 23.56
C LEU A 362 17.68 31.21 24.53
N LYS A 363 18.98 31.44 24.48
CA LYS A 363 19.93 31.00 25.51
C LYS A 363 19.69 31.82 26.78
N ILE A 364 19.42 31.18 27.88
CA ILE A 364 19.55 31.76 29.21
C ILE A 364 20.88 31.34 29.81
#